data_317069f509d604f59b8c41e9b3d637d1
#
_entry.id   317069f509d604f59b8c41e9b3d637d1
#
_cell.length_a   1.000
_cell.length_b   1.000
_cell.length_c   1.000
_cell.angle_alpha   90.00
_cell.angle_beta   90.00
_cell.angle_gamma   90.00
#
_symmetry.space_group_name_H-M   'P 1'
#
loop_
_entity.id
_entity.type
_entity.pdbx_description
1 polymer ?
#
loop_
_entity_poly.entity_id
_entity_poly.type
_entity_poly.pdbx_seq_one_letter_code
_entity_poly.pdbx_strand_id
1 'polypeptide(L)'
;MKIPLRPDAKPSKQRPYRLNPRYKEKVKVELDRMLDAGIIEHVEELEWISPIVIQDKKTIGEVRICVDLRKLNDACLHDPFPTLFTNELIENDGGQEMYSFTNGFSCYHQVRIPKEDLHKKTFVIE
;
A
#
# COMPACT_ATOMS: atom_id res chain seq x y z
N MET A 1 1.33 12.61 3.58
CA MET A 1 2.01 11.76 4.58
C MET A 1 3.49 11.74 4.25
N LYS A 2 4.37 12.18 5.16
CA LYS A 2 5.84 12.10 4.98
C LYS A 2 6.35 10.70 5.34
N ILE A 3 7.45 10.30 4.72
CA ILE A 3 8.11 9.01 4.96
C ILE A 3 9.53 9.29 5.50
N PRO A 4 9.66 9.55 6.82
CA PRO A 4 10.96 9.81 7.42
C PRO A 4 11.77 8.51 7.49
N LEU A 5 12.97 8.53 6.92
CA LEU A 5 13.90 7.41 6.98
C LEU A 5 14.91 7.59 8.10
N ARG A 6 15.40 6.47 8.65
CA ARG A 6 16.53 6.47 9.58
C ARG A 6 17.78 7.01 8.89
N PRO A 7 18.70 7.68 9.61
CA PRO A 7 19.93 8.26 9.03
C PRO A 7 20.84 7.22 8.36
N ASP A 8 20.79 5.97 8.81
CA ASP A 8 21.56 4.83 8.30
C ASP A 8 20.80 4.00 7.25
N ALA A 9 19.58 4.44 6.87
CA ALA A 9 18.75 3.73 5.92
C ALA A 9 19.41 3.71 4.53
N LYS A 10 19.52 2.50 3.97
CA LYS A 10 20.04 2.30 2.62
C LYS A 10 18.88 1.93 1.69
N PRO A 11 18.81 2.54 0.50
CA PRO A 11 17.84 2.17 -0.50
C PRO A 11 17.88 0.68 -0.82
N SER A 12 16.72 0.07 -0.97
CA SER A 12 16.57 -1.36 -1.27
C SER A 12 15.86 -1.57 -2.59
N LYS A 13 16.52 -2.23 -3.52
CA LYS A 13 15.95 -2.63 -4.81
C LYS A 13 15.60 -4.12 -4.75
N GLN A 14 14.34 -4.42 -4.53
CA GLN A 14 13.85 -5.80 -4.50
C GLN A 14 13.47 -6.26 -5.91
N ARG A 15 13.69 -7.54 -6.18
CA ARG A 15 13.25 -8.14 -7.45
C ARG A 15 11.73 -8.31 -7.45
N PRO A 16 11.05 -8.11 -8.59
CA PRO A 16 9.63 -8.39 -8.69
C PRO A 16 9.37 -9.87 -8.41
N TYR A 17 8.25 -10.16 -7.78
CA TYR A 17 7.77 -11.54 -7.69
C TYR A 17 7.28 -11.99 -9.05
N ARG A 18 7.60 -13.24 -9.39
CA ARG A 18 7.11 -13.83 -10.64
C ARG A 18 5.60 -13.87 -10.65
N LEU A 19 5.02 -13.19 -11.63
CA LEU A 19 3.58 -13.11 -11.77
C LEU A 19 3.05 -14.37 -12.48
N ASN A 20 2.01 -14.99 -11.90
CA ASN A 20 1.33 -16.08 -12.56
C ASN A 20 0.65 -15.56 -13.85
N PRO A 21 0.87 -16.20 -15.02
CA PRO A 21 0.36 -15.73 -16.30
C PRO A 21 -1.15 -15.43 -16.33
N ARG A 22 -1.94 -16.17 -15.54
CA ARG A 22 -3.40 -15.94 -15.45
C ARG A 22 -3.78 -14.56 -14.89
N TYR A 23 -2.87 -13.90 -14.16
CA TYR A 23 -3.12 -12.59 -13.58
C TYR A 23 -2.58 -11.43 -14.42
N LYS A 24 -1.71 -11.70 -15.42
CA LYS A 24 -1.03 -10.63 -16.18
C LYS A 24 -2.01 -9.61 -16.77
N GLU A 25 -3.04 -10.09 -17.48
CA GLU A 25 -4.05 -9.20 -18.06
C GLU A 25 -4.84 -8.42 -17.00
N LYS A 26 -5.26 -9.11 -15.93
CA LYS A 26 -6.04 -8.47 -14.85
C LYS A 26 -5.23 -7.39 -14.15
N VAL A 27 -3.95 -7.66 -13.89
CA VAL A 27 -3.03 -6.71 -13.27
C VAL A 27 -2.82 -5.51 -14.17
N LYS A 28 -2.61 -5.73 -15.49
CA LYS A 28 -2.46 -4.66 -16.46
C LYS A 28 -3.68 -3.73 -16.46
N VAL A 29 -4.88 -4.29 -16.58
CA VAL A 29 -6.14 -3.52 -16.56
C VAL A 29 -6.26 -2.69 -15.26
N GLU A 30 -5.94 -3.27 -14.10
CA GLU A 30 -6.05 -2.56 -12.83
C GLU A 30 -5.00 -1.44 -12.72
N LEU A 31 -3.78 -1.66 -13.21
CA LEU A 31 -2.74 -0.63 -13.25
C LEU A 31 -3.09 0.52 -14.20
N ASP A 32 -3.62 0.21 -15.38
CA ASP A 32 -4.08 1.23 -16.32
C ASP A 32 -5.17 2.09 -15.68
N ARG A 33 -6.11 1.48 -14.96
CA ARG A 33 -7.13 2.21 -14.18
C ARG A 33 -6.54 3.11 -13.10
N MET A 34 -5.50 2.64 -12.39
CA MET A 34 -4.84 3.43 -11.35
C MET A 34 -4.03 4.58 -11.94
N LEU A 35 -3.41 4.40 -13.11
CA LEU A 35 -2.74 5.46 -13.87
C LEU A 35 -3.73 6.52 -14.36
N ASP A 36 -4.83 6.11 -14.99
CA ASP A 36 -5.88 7.01 -15.48
C ASP A 36 -6.52 7.82 -14.34
N ALA A 37 -6.66 7.19 -13.17
CA ALA A 37 -7.16 7.86 -11.96
C ALA A 37 -6.12 8.75 -11.26
N GLY A 38 -4.86 8.79 -11.73
CA GLY A 38 -3.78 9.55 -11.11
C GLY A 38 -3.38 9.05 -9.71
N ILE A 39 -3.67 7.79 -9.40
CA ILE A 39 -3.30 7.15 -8.13
C ILE A 39 -1.83 6.75 -8.14
N ILE A 40 -1.33 6.35 -9.29
CA ILE A 40 0.08 6.03 -9.56
C ILE A 40 0.58 6.82 -10.77
N GLU A 41 1.89 6.94 -10.88
CA GLU A 41 2.56 7.59 -12.00
C GLU A 41 3.83 6.82 -12.40
N HIS A 42 4.30 7.02 -13.63
CA HIS A 42 5.57 6.46 -14.08
C HIS A 42 6.74 7.23 -13.48
N VAL A 43 7.77 6.51 -13.04
CA VAL A 43 9.01 7.07 -12.47
C VAL A 43 10.21 6.47 -13.18
N GLU A 44 11.20 7.29 -13.47
CA GLU A 44 12.45 6.86 -14.11
C GLU A 44 13.54 6.55 -13.07
N GLU A 45 13.58 7.29 -11.96
CA GLU A 45 14.56 7.10 -10.89
C GLU A 45 14.08 6.05 -9.89
N LEU A 46 14.83 4.97 -9.76
CA LEU A 46 14.50 3.84 -8.90
C LEU A 46 15.59 3.62 -7.84
N GLU A 47 15.51 4.34 -6.74
CA GLU A 47 16.34 4.06 -5.56
C GLU A 47 15.73 2.97 -4.68
N TRP A 48 14.44 3.08 -4.43
CA TRP A 48 13.63 2.09 -3.71
C TRP A 48 12.76 1.34 -4.68
N ILE A 49 12.80 0.00 -4.63
CA ILE A 49 11.93 -0.84 -5.46
C ILE A 49 11.30 -1.90 -4.57
N SER A 50 9.98 -1.89 -4.53
CA SER A 50 9.17 -2.87 -3.81
C SER A 50 8.47 -3.82 -4.78
N PRO A 51 8.35 -5.11 -4.46
CA PRO A 51 7.59 -6.04 -5.28
C PRO A 51 6.08 -5.87 -5.02
N ILE A 52 5.28 -6.27 -6.00
CA ILE A 52 3.83 -6.35 -5.84
C ILE A 52 3.39 -7.77 -5.49
N VAL A 53 2.30 -7.86 -4.74
CA VAL A 53 1.60 -9.10 -4.40
C VAL A 53 0.16 -8.99 -4.90
N ILE A 54 -0.30 -10.02 -5.60
CA ILE A 54 -1.64 -10.06 -6.16
C ILE A 54 -2.53 -10.94 -5.30
N GLN A 55 -3.71 -10.44 -4.98
CA GLN A 55 -4.75 -11.16 -4.25
C GLN A 55 -6.06 -11.12 -5.03
N ASP A 56 -6.77 -12.24 -5.08
CA ASP A 56 -8.12 -12.24 -5.63
C ASP A 56 -9.06 -11.48 -4.69
N LYS A 57 -9.88 -10.60 -5.26
CA LYS A 57 -11.02 -10.04 -4.53
C LYS A 57 -12.10 -11.12 -4.38
N LYS A 58 -12.94 -10.98 -3.34
CA LYS A 58 -14.12 -11.84 -3.19
C LYS A 58 -15.10 -11.71 -4.37
N THR A 59 -15.06 -10.61 -5.09
CA THR A 59 -15.81 -10.38 -6.32
C THR A 59 -15.15 -11.12 -7.48
N ILE A 60 -15.94 -11.89 -8.22
CA ILE A 60 -15.45 -12.76 -9.30
C ILE A 60 -14.74 -11.92 -10.38
N GLY A 61 -13.50 -12.31 -10.67
CA GLY A 61 -12.73 -11.76 -11.77
C GLY A 61 -11.85 -10.55 -11.46
N GLU A 62 -11.99 -9.93 -10.30
CA GLU A 62 -11.16 -8.78 -9.92
C GLU A 62 -9.96 -9.18 -9.06
N VAL A 63 -8.89 -8.40 -9.17
CA VAL A 63 -7.68 -8.56 -8.37
C VAL A 63 -7.42 -7.34 -7.50
N ARG A 64 -6.70 -7.55 -6.40
CA ARG A 64 -6.16 -6.49 -5.57
C ARG A 64 -4.65 -6.51 -5.70
N ILE A 65 -4.08 -5.36 -6.06
CA ILE A 65 -2.64 -5.16 -6.12
C ILE A 65 -2.19 -4.61 -4.77
N CYS A 66 -1.29 -5.29 -4.11
CA CYS A 66 -0.67 -4.86 -2.87
C CYS A 66 0.82 -4.66 -3.11
N VAL A 67 1.40 -3.60 -2.56
CA VAL A 67 2.85 -3.36 -2.63
C VAL A 67 3.48 -3.85 -1.33
N ASP A 68 4.53 -4.65 -1.43
CA ASP A 68 5.27 -5.13 -0.26
C ASP A 68 6.27 -4.09 0.23
N LEU A 69 5.84 -3.25 1.14
CA LEU A 69 6.62 -2.16 1.70
C LEU A 69 7.42 -2.55 2.96
N ARG A 70 7.53 -3.83 3.32
CA ARG A 70 8.19 -4.25 4.57
C ARG A 70 9.61 -3.71 4.68
N LYS A 71 10.41 -3.78 3.60
CA LYS A 71 11.79 -3.25 3.60
C LYS A 71 11.86 -1.73 3.75
N LEU A 72 10.91 -1.01 3.18
CA LEU A 72 10.79 0.42 3.38
C LEU A 72 10.38 0.72 4.84
N ASN A 73 9.40 -0.01 5.36
CA ASN A 73 8.94 0.16 6.74
C ASN A 73 10.06 -0.10 7.74
N ASP A 74 10.89 -1.14 7.53
CA ASP A 74 12.05 -1.43 8.36
C ASP A 74 13.08 -0.28 8.39
N ALA A 75 13.14 0.51 7.31
CA ALA A 75 14.04 1.65 7.17
C ALA A 75 13.42 2.99 7.66
N CYS A 76 12.13 3.03 7.91
CA CYS A 76 11.44 4.22 8.40
C CYS A 76 11.69 4.46 9.90
N LEU A 77 11.63 5.74 10.29
CA LEU A 77 11.43 6.11 11.68
C LEU A 77 9.98 5.80 12.04
N HIS A 78 9.80 4.92 13.02
CA HIS A 78 8.47 4.61 13.53
C HIS A 78 7.90 5.78 14.30
N ASP A 79 6.65 6.11 14.03
CA ASP A 79 5.90 7.04 14.86
C ASP A 79 5.56 6.33 16.20
N PRO A 80 5.97 6.88 17.34
CA PRO A 80 5.67 6.30 18.64
C PRO A 80 4.20 6.46 19.06
N PHE A 81 3.35 7.03 18.19
CA PHE A 81 1.93 7.21 18.49
C PHE A 81 1.25 5.85 18.73
N PRO A 82 0.68 5.62 19.92
CA PRO A 82 0.03 4.36 20.22
C PRO A 82 -1.21 4.19 19.34
N THR A 83 -1.26 3.08 18.61
CA THR A 83 -2.47 2.69 17.89
C THR A 83 -3.50 2.15 18.86
N LEU A 84 -4.76 2.53 18.69
CA LEU A 84 -5.85 1.96 19.48
C LEU A 84 -5.99 0.46 19.13
N PHE A 85 -5.97 -0.37 20.16
CA PHE A 85 -6.26 -1.79 19.98
C PHE A 85 -7.75 -2.00 19.75
N THR A 86 -8.09 -2.86 18.81
CA THR A 86 -9.50 -3.15 18.45
C THR A 86 -10.30 -3.62 19.66
N ASN A 87 -9.68 -4.39 20.55
CA ASN A 87 -10.33 -4.90 21.78
C ASN A 87 -10.69 -3.74 22.73
N GLU A 88 -9.80 -2.78 22.92
CA GLU A 88 -10.06 -1.59 23.76
C GLU A 88 -11.20 -0.75 23.20
N LEU A 89 -11.28 -0.62 21.86
CA LEU A 89 -12.39 0.09 21.21
C LEU A 89 -13.72 -0.63 21.47
N ILE A 90 -13.74 -1.97 21.32
CA ILE A 90 -14.96 -2.76 21.54
C ILE A 90 -15.38 -2.71 23.01
N GLU A 91 -14.43 -2.76 23.95
CA GLU A 91 -14.72 -2.67 25.38
C GLU A 91 -15.23 -1.29 25.78
N ASN A 92 -14.63 -0.21 25.24
CA ASN A 92 -15.06 1.16 25.53
C ASN A 92 -16.43 1.50 24.93
N ASP A 93 -16.73 0.94 23.76
CA ASP A 93 -18.00 1.17 23.06
C ASP A 93 -19.07 0.11 23.43
N GLY A 94 -18.74 -0.81 24.31
CA GLY A 94 -19.65 -1.89 24.75
C GLY A 94 -20.92 -1.35 25.40
N GLY A 95 -22.02 -2.12 25.27
CA GLY A 95 -23.30 -1.82 25.91
C GLY A 95 -24.28 -1.00 25.09
N GLN A 96 -23.99 -0.71 23.82
CA GLN A 96 -24.94 -0.07 22.92
C GLN A 96 -25.89 -1.13 22.30
N GLU A 97 -27.14 -0.74 22.04
CA GLU A 97 -28.13 -1.65 21.41
C GLU A 97 -27.84 -1.87 19.91
N MET A 98 -27.12 -0.91 19.25
CA MET A 98 -26.86 -0.96 17.82
C MET A 98 -25.48 -0.33 17.51
N TYR A 99 -24.75 -0.94 16.57
CA TYR A 99 -23.48 -0.43 16.07
C TYR A 99 -23.53 -0.28 14.55
N SER A 100 -22.96 0.84 14.06
CA SER A 100 -22.75 1.05 12.63
C SER A 100 -21.25 0.97 12.32
N PHE A 101 -20.88 0.07 11.40
CA PHE A 101 -19.51 -0.05 10.93
C PHE A 101 -19.38 0.57 9.54
N THR A 102 -18.51 1.57 9.42
CA THR A 102 -18.22 2.22 8.14
C THR A 102 -16.79 1.93 7.74
N ASN A 103 -16.58 1.66 6.45
CA ASN A 103 -15.25 1.50 5.88
C ASN A 103 -15.00 2.62 4.88
N GLY A 104 -13.88 3.34 5.04
CA GLY A 104 -13.50 4.40 4.10
C GLY A 104 -13.24 3.84 2.71
N PHE A 105 -13.95 4.35 1.70
CA PHE A 105 -13.75 3.95 0.31
C PHE A 105 -12.33 4.28 -0.14
N SER A 106 -11.55 3.26 -0.52
CA SER A 106 -10.16 3.41 -1.01
C SER A 106 -9.30 4.33 -0.15
N CYS A 107 -9.48 4.32 1.18
CA CYS A 107 -8.92 5.32 2.10
C CYS A 107 -7.40 5.47 2.00
N TYR A 108 -6.66 4.38 1.74
CA TYR A 108 -5.20 4.45 1.55
C TYR A 108 -4.80 5.17 0.26
N HIS A 109 -5.61 5.12 -0.79
CA HIS A 109 -5.37 5.83 -2.04
C HIS A 109 -5.66 7.33 -1.93
N GLN A 110 -6.40 7.76 -0.92
CA GLN A 110 -6.69 9.18 -0.67
C GLN A 110 -5.54 9.90 0.06
N VAL A 111 -4.60 9.16 0.65
CA VAL A 111 -3.48 9.74 1.38
C VAL A 111 -2.40 10.18 0.40
N ARG A 112 -2.28 11.49 0.20
CA ARG A 112 -1.25 12.07 -0.67
C ARG A 112 0.14 11.96 -0.04
N ILE A 113 1.10 11.57 -0.88
CA ILE A 113 2.53 11.53 -0.54
C ILE A 113 3.17 12.79 -1.11
N PRO A 114 4.03 13.51 -0.34
CA PRO A 114 4.81 14.62 -0.86
C PRO A 114 5.68 14.20 -2.04
N LYS A 115 5.90 15.10 -3.00
CA LYS A 115 6.73 14.82 -4.18
C LYS A 115 8.13 14.34 -3.82
N GLU A 116 8.70 14.87 -2.74
CA GLU A 116 10.01 14.48 -2.19
C GLU A 116 10.09 13.01 -1.72
N ASP A 117 8.96 12.38 -1.45
CA ASP A 117 8.88 11.01 -0.93
C ASP A 117 8.35 9.99 -1.95
N LEU A 118 7.92 10.43 -3.14
CA LEU A 118 7.33 9.53 -4.14
C LEU A 118 8.29 8.42 -4.55
N HIS A 119 9.58 8.75 -4.74
CA HIS A 119 10.62 7.80 -5.12
C HIS A 119 10.86 6.67 -4.09
N LYS A 120 10.37 6.83 -2.85
CA LYS A 120 10.47 5.81 -1.80
C LYS A 120 9.43 4.69 -1.94
N LYS A 121 8.28 4.97 -2.56
CA LYS A 121 7.17 4.02 -2.72
C LYS A 121 7.03 3.50 -4.15
N THR A 122 8.13 3.33 -4.84
CA THR A 122 8.11 2.77 -6.18
C THR A 122 7.98 1.25 -6.16
N PHE A 123 7.32 0.72 -7.16
CA PHE A 123 7.20 -0.72 -7.35
C PHE A 123 7.46 -1.09 -8.81
N VAL A 124 7.80 -2.33 -9.04
CA VAL A 124 8.10 -2.86 -10.37
C VAL A 124 7.27 -4.12 -10.63
N ILE A 125 6.93 -4.30 -11.90
CA ILE A 125 6.19 -5.45 -12.41
C ILE A 125 7.13 -6.18 -13.38
N GLU A 126 6.97 -7.51 -13.44
CA GLU A 126 7.67 -8.36 -14.40
C GLU A 126 7.16 -8.16 -15.84
#